data_4950e3102af5ab1a29153aee772bebb9
#
_entry.id   4950e3102af5ab1a29153aee772bebb9
#
_cell.length_a   1.000
_cell.length_b   1.000
_cell.length_c   1.000
_cell.angle_alpha   90.00
_cell.angle_beta   90.00
_cell.angle_gamma   90.00
#
_symmetry.space_group_name_H-M   'P 1'
#
loop_
_entity.id
_entity.type
_entity.pdbx_description
1 polymer ?
#
loop_
_entity_poly.entity_id
_entity_poly.type
_entity_poly.pdbx_seq_one_letter_code
_entity_poly.pdbx_strand_id
1 'polypeptide(L)'
;MGQQVNSRLKGFYRHSIEERLALRQQQVALSDEEIALLRGGSGLTLEQADHMIENTVGLYGLPFGIATNFLINGQDVLVPMVIEEPSVVAGASLAAKLARAGGGFTAEDSAPIMIGQIQLLGTHDFEATRQAIIDHSEELIDDANTIDPLLVRLGGGVREIEVRQLDTPLGPMVIVHVLVDVRDAMGANTVNTVCERLAPKLEALTGGRVRLRILSNLADRRLARASVAIPEQALAFDTFSGEEVARGIEEAWAFAAADPYRAATHNKGIMNGIDALAVATGNDWRAVEAGAHAYAARNGTYTSLSTWRRDHAGFLRGSLELPLALGTVGGATRVHPIAQIALKILGAHTAAELARIAVSVGLAQNLAALRALATEGIQRGHMTLHARQVAMAAGALGEEVDAIAQAMIREGAIRIDRAQALLDATRQHPAASDVTPQTSDGDLHSADLPSADSQAEHREESGGIRE
;
A
#
# COMPACT_ATOMS: atom_id res chain seq x y z
N MET A 1 11.96 27.85 -1.79
CA MET A 1 12.54 26.55 -2.18
C MET A 1 12.20 25.58 -1.07
N GLY A 2 11.25 24.63 -1.30
CA GLY A 2 10.90 23.63 -0.31
C GLY A 2 12.10 22.72 -0.04
N GLN A 3 12.33 22.39 1.21
CA GLN A 3 13.38 21.44 1.59
C GLN A 3 13.09 20.11 0.88
N GLN A 4 14.07 19.58 0.13
CA GLN A 4 13.92 18.31 -0.58
C GLN A 4 13.85 17.20 0.47
N VAL A 5 12.76 16.42 0.46
CA VAL A 5 12.58 15.28 1.36
C VAL A 5 13.70 14.27 1.13
N ASN A 6 14.32 13.79 2.21
CA ASN A 6 15.27 12.69 2.15
C ASN A 6 14.65 11.45 2.82
N SER A 7 14.39 10.42 2.04
CA SER A 7 13.82 9.17 2.55
C SER A 7 14.85 8.21 3.14
N ARG A 8 16.16 8.46 2.97
CA ARG A 8 17.25 7.67 3.55
C ARG A 8 17.46 8.01 5.03
N LEU A 9 16.73 7.36 5.89
CA LEU A 9 16.81 7.59 7.34
C LEU A 9 17.50 6.41 8.01
N LYS A 10 18.85 6.46 8.06
CA LYS A 10 19.64 5.41 8.70
C LYS A 10 19.25 5.28 10.19
N GLY A 11 18.87 4.07 10.60
CA GLY A 11 18.53 3.79 12.00
C GLY A 11 17.22 4.39 12.51
N PHE A 12 16.32 4.87 11.64
CA PHE A 12 15.06 5.49 12.04
C PHE A 12 14.24 4.68 13.05
N TYR A 13 14.25 3.35 12.91
CA TYR A 13 13.58 2.43 13.83
C TYR A 13 14.20 2.36 15.24
N ARG A 14 15.43 2.84 15.41
CA ARG A 14 16.14 2.87 16.70
C ARG A 14 15.81 4.11 17.54
N HIS A 15 15.27 5.16 16.90
CA HIS A 15 14.88 6.39 17.56
C HIS A 15 13.60 6.20 18.38
N SER A 16 13.46 6.96 19.46
CA SER A 16 12.21 7.08 20.20
C SER A 16 11.09 7.67 19.32
N ILE A 17 9.85 7.56 19.75
CA ILE A 17 8.71 8.17 19.03
C ILE A 17 8.91 9.69 18.91
N GLU A 18 9.36 10.35 19.98
CA GLU A 18 9.61 11.79 19.99
C GLU A 18 10.69 12.21 18.99
N GLU A 19 11.80 11.48 18.94
CA GLU A 19 12.88 11.72 17.97
C GLU A 19 12.38 11.50 16.53
N ARG A 20 11.58 10.46 16.29
CA ARG A 20 10.98 10.22 14.96
C ARG A 20 10.05 11.35 14.54
N LEU A 21 9.24 11.87 15.46
CA LEU A 21 8.36 13.02 15.20
C LEU A 21 9.18 14.29 14.92
N ALA A 22 10.22 14.57 15.70
CA ALA A 22 11.10 15.71 15.49
C ALA A 22 11.81 15.67 14.13
N LEU A 23 12.31 14.49 13.71
CA LEU A 23 12.90 14.28 12.39
C LEU A 23 11.88 14.53 11.26
N ARG A 24 10.59 14.21 11.49
CA ARG A 24 9.51 14.48 10.51
C ARG A 24 9.17 15.96 10.42
N GLN A 25 9.06 16.63 11.53
CA GLN A 25 8.80 18.07 11.57
C GLN A 25 9.82 18.89 10.78
N GLN A 26 11.09 18.48 10.82
CA GLN A 26 12.17 19.14 10.06
C GLN A 26 12.07 18.93 8.53
N GLN A 27 11.58 17.77 8.07
CA GLN A 27 11.54 17.45 6.63
C GLN A 27 10.21 17.79 5.94
N VAL A 28 9.11 17.76 6.67
CA VAL A 28 7.75 17.92 6.16
C VAL A 28 7.08 18.99 6.99
N ALA A 29 7.51 20.13 7.18
CA ALA A 29 6.90 21.32 7.81
C ALA A 29 5.55 21.05 8.57
N LEU A 30 5.52 20.01 9.45
CA LEU A 30 4.34 19.72 10.27
C LEU A 30 4.19 20.79 11.34
N SER A 31 2.95 21.25 11.57
CA SER A 31 2.66 22.18 12.65
C SER A 31 2.69 21.50 14.02
N ASP A 32 2.74 22.29 15.10
CA ASP A 32 2.70 21.73 16.45
C ASP A 32 1.35 21.05 16.75
N GLU A 33 0.25 21.53 16.15
CA GLU A 33 -1.07 20.90 16.24
C GLU A 33 -1.08 19.55 15.52
N GLU A 34 -0.46 19.44 14.33
CA GLU A 34 -0.34 18.18 13.59
C GLU A 34 0.50 17.15 14.37
N ILE A 35 1.57 17.58 15.01
CA ILE A 35 2.38 16.74 15.90
C ILE A 35 1.57 16.29 17.13
N ALA A 36 0.78 17.20 17.74
CA ALA A 36 -0.08 16.87 18.87
C ALA A 36 -1.15 15.82 18.50
N LEU A 37 -1.73 15.92 17.31
CA LEU A 37 -2.66 14.92 16.77
C LEU A 37 -2.00 13.52 16.62
N LEU A 38 -0.77 13.47 16.09
CA LEU A 38 -0.01 12.21 15.97
C LEU A 38 0.32 11.58 17.33
N ARG A 39 0.56 12.39 18.37
CA ARG A 39 0.77 11.93 19.75
C ARG A 39 -0.51 11.47 20.44
N GLY A 40 -1.64 12.07 20.08
CA GLY A 40 -2.92 11.89 20.76
C GLY A 40 -3.68 10.60 20.43
N GLY A 41 -3.16 9.75 19.54
CA GLY A 41 -3.75 8.44 19.23
C GLY A 41 -4.58 8.43 17.96
N SER A 42 -5.92 8.50 18.02
CA SER A 42 -6.78 8.29 16.83
C SER A 42 -6.88 9.49 15.89
N GLY A 43 -6.54 10.69 16.33
CA GLY A 43 -6.73 11.94 15.56
C GLY A 43 -8.20 12.34 15.35
N LEU A 44 -9.15 11.53 15.80
CA LEU A 44 -10.58 11.80 15.78
C LEU A 44 -11.10 12.11 17.18
N THR A 45 -12.13 12.95 17.28
CA THR A 45 -12.97 13.06 18.48
C THR A 45 -14.14 12.07 18.40
N LEU A 46 -14.75 11.73 19.55
CA LEU A 46 -15.96 10.92 19.56
C LEU A 46 -17.10 11.56 18.77
N GLU A 47 -17.25 12.87 18.84
CA GLU A 47 -18.24 13.62 18.08
C GLU A 47 -18.02 13.50 16.56
N GLN A 48 -16.77 13.64 16.10
CA GLN A 48 -16.45 13.41 14.68
C GLN A 48 -16.77 11.99 14.26
N ALA A 49 -16.44 10.99 15.08
CA ALA A 49 -16.71 9.60 14.77
C ALA A 49 -18.22 9.29 14.71
N ASP A 50 -19.02 9.89 15.59
CA ASP A 50 -20.49 9.75 15.62
C ASP A 50 -21.15 10.36 14.36
N HIS A 51 -20.50 11.37 13.74
CA HIS A 51 -20.91 11.91 12.45
C HIS A 51 -20.40 11.09 11.25
N MET A 52 -19.42 10.21 11.42
CA MET A 52 -18.87 9.40 10.34
C MET A 52 -19.60 8.07 10.13
N ILE A 53 -20.05 7.46 11.22
CA ILE A 53 -20.81 6.19 11.19
C ILE A 53 -21.94 6.20 12.23
N GLU A 54 -22.96 5.38 12.02
CA GLU A 54 -24.08 5.22 12.93
C GLU A 54 -23.68 4.43 14.18
N ASN A 55 -24.35 4.72 15.31
CA ASN A 55 -24.24 3.98 16.58
C ASN A 55 -22.80 3.91 17.13
N THR A 56 -22.03 4.97 16.99
CA THR A 56 -20.66 5.05 17.52
C THR A 56 -20.65 4.88 19.03
N VAL A 57 -19.79 3.99 19.54
CA VAL A 57 -19.58 3.76 20.99
C VAL A 57 -18.14 4.04 21.43
N GLY A 58 -17.23 4.29 20.50
CA GLY A 58 -15.81 4.52 20.79
C GLY A 58 -14.96 4.65 19.55
N LEU A 59 -13.64 4.76 19.75
CA LEU A 59 -12.64 4.82 18.70
C LEU A 59 -11.76 3.57 18.76
N TYR A 60 -11.40 3.05 17.59
CA TYR A 60 -10.48 1.92 17.44
C TYR A 60 -9.20 2.39 16.76
N GLY A 61 -8.10 2.42 17.49
CA GLY A 61 -6.81 2.90 17.00
C GLY A 61 -5.98 1.80 16.34
N LEU A 62 -5.34 2.12 15.21
CA LEU A 62 -4.32 1.31 14.57
C LEU A 62 -2.97 2.02 14.61
N PRO A 63 -1.83 1.27 14.68
CA PRO A 63 -0.51 1.86 14.61
C PRO A 63 -0.26 2.63 13.31
N PHE A 64 0.31 3.83 13.43
CA PHE A 64 0.73 4.67 12.31
C PHE A 64 2.27 4.64 12.22
N GLY A 65 2.80 4.07 11.15
CA GLY A 65 4.23 3.99 10.87
C GLY A 65 4.62 4.74 9.62
N ILE A 66 5.93 4.87 9.38
CA ILE A 66 6.48 5.47 8.15
C ILE A 66 7.49 4.50 7.54
N ALA A 67 7.24 4.04 6.32
CA ALA A 67 8.23 3.33 5.54
C ALA A 67 9.19 4.32 4.86
N THR A 68 10.48 3.95 4.87
CA THR A 68 11.60 4.79 4.45
C THR A 68 12.28 4.23 3.20
N ASN A 69 13.27 4.95 2.69
CA ASN A 69 14.12 4.55 1.55
C ASN A 69 13.45 4.55 0.17
N PHE A 70 12.16 4.86 0.04
CA PHE A 70 11.52 4.88 -1.27
C PHE A 70 12.14 5.95 -2.17
N LEU A 71 12.51 5.53 -3.38
CA LEU A 71 12.89 6.36 -4.50
C LEU A 71 11.98 5.98 -5.66
N ILE A 72 11.08 6.87 -6.04
CA ILE A 72 10.05 6.64 -7.07
C ILE A 72 10.18 7.72 -8.12
N ASN A 73 10.40 7.34 -9.38
CA ASN A 73 10.63 8.28 -10.48
C ASN A 73 11.71 9.34 -10.17
N GLY A 74 12.77 8.92 -9.47
CA GLY A 74 13.88 9.79 -9.07
C GLY A 74 13.60 10.71 -7.87
N GLN A 75 12.43 10.59 -7.23
CA GLN A 75 12.04 11.39 -6.05
C GLN A 75 12.05 10.54 -4.78
N ASP A 76 12.62 11.10 -3.71
CA ASP A 76 12.55 10.50 -2.37
C ASP A 76 11.15 10.65 -1.79
N VAL A 77 10.57 9.55 -1.31
CA VAL A 77 9.22 9.51 -0.75
C VAL A 77 9.23 8.83 0.62
N LEU A 78 8.54 9.41 1.58
CA LEU A 78 8.25 8.82 2.88
C LEU A 78 6.82 8.31 2.87
N VAL A 79 6.62 7.03 3.17
CA VAL A 79 5.32 6.38 3.01
C VAL A 79 4.65 6.16 4.36
N PRO A 80 3.59 6.92 4.70
CA PRO A 80 2.75 6.65 5.86
C PRO A 80 2.00 5.33 5.67
N MET A 81 1.95 4.53 6.72
CA MET A 81 1.31 3.22 6.73
C MET A 81 0.56 3.01 8.04
N VAL A 82 -0.72 2.65 7.97
CA VAL A 82 -1.56 2.27 9.12
C VAL A 82 -1.88 0.80 9.03
N ILE A 83 -1.35 0.02 9.96
CA ILE A 83 -1.52 -1.43 9.96
C ILE A 83 -1.17 -2.02 11.33
N GLU A 84 -1.82 -3.12 11.70
CA GLU A 84 -1.56 -3.87 12.95
C GLU A 84 -0.51 -4.97 12.77
N GLU A 85 -0.25 -5.41 11.53
CA GLU A 85 0.63 -6.54 11.24
C GLU A 85 2.11 -6.13 11.36
N PRO A 86 2.91 -6.81 12.19
CA PRO A 86 4.34 -6.53 12.30
C PRO A 86 5.07 -6.88 10.99
N SER A 87 6.22 -6.25 10.79
CA SER A 87 7.12 -6.42 9.65
C SER A 87 6.66 -5.79 8.32
N VAL A 88 5.42 -5.31 8.18
CA VAL A 88 4.95 -4.68 6.94
C VAL A 88 5.75 -3.41 6.65
N VAL A 89 5.82 -2.48 7.60
CA VAL A 89 6.56 -1.21 7.45
C VAL A 89 8.07 -1.46 7.28
N ALA A 90 8.61 -2.41 8.05
CA ALA A 90 10.03 -2.77 7.97
C ALA A 90 10.37 -3.45 6.64
N GLY A 91 9.52 -4.37 6.18
CA GLY A 91 9.69 -5.07 4.90
C GLY A 91 9.66 -4.13 3.72
N ALA A 92 8.66 -3.23 3.66
CA ALA A 92 8.56 -2.20 2.63
C ALA A 92 9.82 -1.30 2.61
N SER A 93 10.29 -0.86 3.79
CA SER A 93 11.50 -0.03 3.91
C SER A 93 12.78 -0.75 3.47
N LEU A 94 12.90 -2.05 3.78
CA LEU A 94 14.04 -2.88 3.35
C LEU A 94 14.02 -3.08 1.83
N ALA A 95 12.88 -3.46 1.26
CA ALA A 95 12.74 -3.66 -0.17
C ALA A 95 13.01 -2.36 -0.95
N ALA A 96 12.51 -1.22 -0.45
CA ALA A 96 12.81 0.09 -1.02
C ALA A 96 14.32 0.43 -0.96
N LYS A 97 15.03 0.05 0.11
CA LYS A 97 16.49 0.19 0.20
C LYS A 97 17.20 -0.65 -0.87
N LEU A 98 16.78 -1.90 -1.07
CA LEU A 98 17.34 -2.78 -2.10
C LEU A 98 17.08 -2.25 -3.52
N ALA A 99 15.87 -1.77 -3.78
CA ALA A 99 15.49 -1.18 -5.06
C ALA A 99 16.36 0.02 -5.44
N ARG A 100 16.85 0.80 -4.48
CA ARG A 100 17.74 1.95 -4.73
C ARG A 100 19.04 1.58 -5.44
N ALA A 101 19.55 0.36 -5.23
CA ALA A 101 20.77 -0.09 -5.91
C ALA A 101 20.62 -0.11 -7.44
N GLY A 102 19.39 -0.23 -7.93
CA GLY A 102 19.07 -0.19 -9.36
C GLY A 102 18.37 1.10 -9.82
N GLY A 103 18.38 2.14 -9.00
CA GLY A 103 17.78 3.44 -9.36
C GLY A 103 16.37 3.67 -8.79
N GLY A 104 15.84 2.76 -7.94
CA GLY A 104 14.50 2.86 -7.34
C GLY A 104 13.40 2.27 -8.23
N PHE A 105 12.17 2.71 -7.98
CA PHE A 105 10.99 2.30 -8.73
C PHE A 105 10.69 3.30 -9.85
N THR A 106 10.30 2.76 -11.01
CA THR A 106 9.64 3.53 -12.07
C THR A 106 8.17 3.21 -12.04
N ALA A 107 7.33 4.24 -11.94
CA ALA A 107 5.88 4.06 -11.83
C ALA A 107 5.12 4.99 -12.78
N GLU A 108 4.05 4.47 -13.35
CA GLU A 108 3.15 5.15 -14.27
C GLU A 108 1.69 4.85 -13.91
N ASP A 109 0.78 5.67 -14.39
CA ASP A 109 -0.66 5.53 -14.21
C ASP A 109 -1.42 5.76 -15.52
N SER A 110 -2.62 5.21 -15.61
CA SER A 110 -3.56 5.50 -16.69
C SER A 110 -4.51 6.66 -16.30
N ALA A 111 -5.35 7.09 -17.23
CA ALA A 111 -6.39 8.07 -16.94
C ALA A 111 -7.30 7.62 -15.78
N PRO A 112 -7.77 8.54 -14.90
CA PRO A 112 -8.56 8.22 -13.72
C PRO A 112 -10.01 7.92 -14.06
N ILE A 113 -10.24 6.92 -14.93
CA ILE A 113 -11.56 6.53 -15.42
C ILE A 113 -12.19 5.47 -14.50
N MET A 114 -13.32 5.83 -13.92
CA MET A 114 -14.19 4.92 -13.19
C MET A 114 -15.34 4.45 -14.06
N ILE A 115 -15.88 3.27 -13.75
CA ILE A 115 -16.96 2.64 -14.51
C ILE A 115 -18.22 2.64 -13.67
N GLY A 116 -19.27 3.26 -14.17
CA GLY A 116 -20.63 3.07 -13.68
C GLY A 116 -21.35 2.00 -14.49
N GLN A 117 -22.19 1.20 -13.86
CA GLN A 117 -22.98 0.16 -14.50
C GLN A 117 -24.47 0.45 -14.32
N ILE A 118 -25.23 0.45 -15.43
CA ILE A 118 -26.70 0.55 -15.42
C ILE A 118 -27.26 -0.74 -16.00
N GLN A 119 -27.98 -1.49 -15.17
CA GLN A 119 -28.63 -2.74 -15.58
C GLN A 119 -29.99 -2.45 -16.20
N LEU A 120 -30.13 -2.78 -17.48
CA LEU A 120 -31.34 -2.57 -18.27
C LEU A 120 -32.00 -3.92 -18.60
N LEU A 121 -33.24 -4.08 -18.22
CA LEU A 121 -34.04 -5.30 -18.32
C LEU A 121 -35.25 -5.08 -19.23
N GLY A 122 -35.77 -6.18 -19.85
CA GLY A 122 -36.98 -6.16 -20.64
C GLY A 122 -36.81 -5.58 -22.03
N THR A 123 -35.60 -5.45 -22.53
CA THR A 123 -35.32 -5.14 -23.92
C THR A 123 -35.45 -6.42 -24.75
N HIS A 124 -36.09 -6.32 -25.91
CA HIS A 124 -36.40 -7.46 -26.78
C HIS A 124 -35.32 -7.74 -27.83
N ASP A 125 -34.61 -6.70 -28.25
CA ASP A 125 -33.58 -6.74 -29.28
C ASP A 125 -32.34 -6.01 -28.77
N PHE A 126 -31.23 -6.75 -28.60
CA PHE A 126 -29.96 -6.17 -28.10
C PHE A 126 -29.38 -5.16 -29.09
N GLU A 127 -29.31 -5.52 -30.38
CA GLU A 127 -28.69 -4.63 -31.38
C GLU A 127 -29.48 -3.34 -31.57
N ALA A 128 -30.83 -3.40 -31.63
CA ALA A 128 -31.68 -2.22 -31.68
C ALA A 128 -31.50 -1.37 -30.41
N THR A 129 -31.47 -1.99 -29.24
CA THR A 129 -31.23 -1.30 -27.94
C THR A 129 -29.87 -0.63 -27.92
N ARG A 130 -28.81 -1.37 -28.30
CA ARG A 130 -27.43 -0.88 -28.36
C ARG A 130 -27.34 0.32 -29.34
N GLN A 131 -27.89 0.17 -30.53
CA GLN A 131 -27.83 1.23 -31.55
C GLN A 131 -28.57 2.50 -31.09
N ALA A 132 -29.75 2.36 -30.48
CA ALA A 132 -30.46 3.49 -29.91
C ALA A 132 -29.66 4.24 -28.85
N ILE A 133 -28.97 3.54 -27.95
CA ILE A 133 -28.12 4.15 -26.92
C ILE A 133 -26.90 4.84 -27.55
N ILE A 134 -26.25 4.21 -28.54
CA ILE A 134 -25.06 4.78 -29.19
C ILE A 134 -25.44 6.02 -30.03
N ASP A 135 -26.56 6.01 -30.76
CA ASP A 135 -27.02 7.16 -31.54
C ASP A 135 -27.32 8.40 -30.66
N HIS A 136 -27.66 8.18 -29.38
CA HIS A 136 -27.92 9.26 -28.42
C HIS A 136 -26.79 9.46 -27.41
N SER A 137 -25.62 8.83 -27.60
CA SER A 137 -24.53 8.85 -26.63
C SER A 137 -24.02 10.26 -26.31
N GLU A 138 -23.88 11.13 -27.31
CA GLU A 138 -23.47 12.53 -27.13
C GLU A 138 -24.46 13.29 -26.23
N GLU A 139 -25.78 13.17 -26.51
CA GLU A 139 -26.80 13.80 -25.68
C GLU A 139 -26.82 13.30 -24.24
N LEU A 140 -26.64 11.99 -24.04
CA LEU A 140 -26.55 11.37 -22.73
C LEU A 140 -25.31 11.83 -21.96
N ILE A 141 -24.17 11.94 -22.64
CA ILE A 141 -22.90 12.42 -22.04
C ILE A 141 -23.03 13.90 -21.66
N ASP A 142 -23.58 14.73 -22.55
CA ASP A 142 -23.77 16.15 -22.28
C ASP A 142 -24.69 16.38 -21.09
N ASP A 143 -25.80 15.66 -21.00
CA ASP A 143 -26.73 15.75 -19.87
C ASP A 143 -26.03 15.28 -18.55
N ALA A 144 -25.31 14.16 -18.57
CA ALA A 144 -24.60 13.68 -17.41
C ALA A 144 -23.53 14.68 -16.93
N ASN A 145 -22.87 15.36 -17.85
CA ASN A 145 -21.85 16.36 -17.54
C ASN A 145 -22.43 17.66 -16.94
N THR A 146 -23.75 17.85 -16.97
CA THR A 146 -24.39 18.97 -16.24
C THR A 146 -24.44 18.77 -14.73
N ILE A 147 -24.23 17.54 -14.23
CA ILE A 147 -24.34 17.18 -12.80
C ILE A 147 -23.25 17.83 -11.98
N ASP A 148 -22.01 17.80 -12.47
CA ASP A 148 -20.85 18.36 -11.78
C ASP A 148 -20.05 19.29 -12.73
N PRO A 149 -20.50 20.56 -12.87
CA PRO A 149 -19.81 21.53 -13.73
C PRO A 149 -18.37 21.85 -13.25
N LEU A 150 -18.07 21.62 -11.95
CA LEU A 150 -16.72 21.83 -11.43
C LEU A 150 -15.80 20.72 -11.95
N LEU A 151 -16.22 19.47 -11.84
CA LEU A 151 -15.46 18.33 -12.37
C LEU A 151 -15.15 18.50 -13.87
N VAL A 152 -16.16 18.93 -14.65
CA VAL A 152 -15.99 19.18 -16.09
C VAL A 152 -14.99 20.31 -16.36
N ARG A 153 -15.06 21.43 -15.61
CA ARG A 153 -14.06 22.52 -15.73
C ARG A 153 -12.64 22.08 -15.38
N LEU A 154 -12.49 21.12 -14.45
CA LEU A 154 -11.21 20.52 -14.10
C LEU A 154 -10.73 19.49 -15.14
N GLY A 155 -11.47 19.31 -16.21
CA GLY A 155 -11.16 18.38 -17.28
C GLY A 155 -11.61 16.95 -17.00
N GLY A 156 -12.51 16.71 -16.06
CA GLY A 156 -13.18 15.44 -15.77
C GLY A 156 -14.52 15.30 -16.46
N GLY A 157 -15.39 14.41 -15.96
CA GLY A 157 -16.74 14.13 -16.44
C GLY A 157 -16.86 12.84 -17.24
N VAL A 158 -18.06 12.58 -17.75
CA VAL A 158 -18.36 11.39 -18.57
C VAL A 158 -17.63 11.50 -19.91
N ARG A 159 -16.96 10.39 -20.30
CA ARG A 159 -16.16 10.30 -21.53
C ARG A 159 -16.76 9.42 -22.59
N GLU A 160 -17.36 8.30 -22.16
CA GLU A 160 -17.79 7.26 -23.07
C GLU A 160 -18.95 6.47 -22.47
N ILE A 161 -19.79 5.91 -23.34
CA ILE A 161 -20.84 4.95 -22.99
C ILE A 161 -20.59 3.68 -23.80
N GLU A 162 -20.46 2.55 -23.10
CA GLU A 162 -20.32 1.22 -23.70
C GLU A 162 -21.59 0.40 -23.40
N VAL A 163 -22.05 -0.40 -24.37
CA VAL A 163 -23.23 -1.26 -24.19
C VAL A 163 -22.83 -2.72 -24.34
N ARG A 164 -23.15 -3.52 -23.34
CA ARG A 164 -22.78 -4.94 -23.23
C ARG A 164 -24.01 -5.82 -23.07
N GLN A 165 -24.04 -6.98 -23.72
CA GLN A 165 -24.99 -8.04 -23.43
C GLN A 165 -24.33 -9.08 -22.50
N LEU A 166 -25.08 -9.50 -21.50
CA LEU A 166 -24.68 -10.58 -20.60
C LEU A 166 -25.72 -11.68 -20.61
N ASP A 167 -25.29 -12.93 -20.81
CA ASP A 167 -26.12 -14.10 -20.58
C ASP A 167 -26.13 -14.41 -19.08
N THR A 168 -27.33 -14.46 -18.51
CA THR A 168 -27.51 -14.70 -17.07
C THR A 168 -28.46 -15.86 -16.81
N PRO A 169 -28.50 -16.41 -15.57
CA PRO A 169 -29.48 -17.43 -15.21
C PRO A 169 -30.96 -17.02 -15.37
N LEU A 170 -31.22 -15.72 -15.50
CA LEU A 170 -32.59 -15.19 -15.72
C LEU A 170 -32.82 -14.76 -17.19
N GLY A 171 -31.93 -15.12 -18.09
CA GLY A 171 -31.94 -14.71 -19.49
C GLY A 171 -30.96 -13.56 -19.79
N PRO A 172 -30.92 -13.07 -21.05
CA PRO A 172 -30.02 -12.00 -21.44
C PRO A 172 -30.38 -10.69 -20.79
N MET A 173 -29.36 -9.92 -20.44
CA MET A 173 -29.49 -8.56 -19.88
C MET A 173 -28.59 -7.60 -20.65
N VAL A 174 -29.02 -6.35 -20.76
CA VAL A 174 -28.20 -5.27 -21.28
C VAL A 174 -27.60 -4.49 -20.14
N ILE A 175 -26.28 -4.29 -20.18
CA ILE A 175 -25.54 -3.49 -19.20
C ILE A 175 -24.92 -2.30 -19.93
N VAL A 176 -25.24 -1.11 -19.46
CA VAL A 176 -24.62 0.13 -19.96
C VAL A 176 -23.50 0.52 -19.02
N HIS A 177 -22.28 0.57 -19.53
CA HIS A 177 -21.14 1.13 -18.82
C HIS A 177 -21.02 2.61 -19.13
N VAL A 178 -20.90 3.43 -18.10
CA VAL A 178 -20.64 4.86 -18.20
C VAL A 178 -19.23 5.11 -17.68
N LEU A 179 -18.34 5.57 -18.54
CA LEU A 179 -16.94 5.82 -18.23
C LEU A 179 -16.77 7.27 -17.79
N VAL A 180 -16.39 7.46 -16.53
CA VAL A 180 -16.33 8.78 -15.90
C VAL A 180 -14.90 9.09 -15.46
N ASP A 181 -14.35 10.18 -15.98
CA ASP A 181 -13.08 10.74 -15.51
C ASP A 181 -13.35 11.52 -14.21
N VAL A 182 -12.88 10.97 -13.11
CA VAL A 182 -13.15 11.50 -11.75
C VAL A 182 -12.00 12.34 -11.19
N ARG A 183 -10.96 12.59 -11.99
CA ARG A 183 -9.77 13.36 -11.58
C ARG A 183 -9.17 12.84 -10.28
N ASP A 184 -9.04 13.73 -9.29
CA ASP A 184 -8.37 13.46 -8.01
C ASP A 184 -9.28 12.84 -6.94
N ALA A 185 -10.57 12.59 -7.28
CA ALA A 185 -11.49 11.87 -6.41
C ALA A 185 -11.38 10.34 -6.59
N MET A 186 -11.78 9.58 -5.57
CA MET A 186 -12.05 8.13 -5.74
C MET A 186 -13.22 7.94 -6.71
N GLY A 187 -14.26 8.78 -6.63
CA GLY A 187 -15.29 8.96 -7.63
C GLY A 187 -16.61 8.23 -7.39
N ALA A 188 -16.76 7.44 -6.31
CA ALA A 188 -17.95 6.63 -6.08
C ALA A 188 -19.28 7.40 -6.17
N ASN A 189 -19.39 8.51 -5.43
CA ASN A 189 -20.62 9.31 -5.40
C ASN A 189 -20.92 9.94 -6.75
N THR A 190 -19.92 10.50 -7.41
CA THR A 190 -20.07 11.09 -8.76
C THR A 190 -20.58 10.07 -9.77
N VAL A 191 -19.95 8.89 -9.81
CA VAL A 191 -20.34 7.82 -10.75
C VAL A 191 -21.76 7.34 -10.48
N ASN A 192 -22.14 7.12 -9.20
CA ASN A 192 -23.49 6.70 -8.85
C ASN A 192 -24.53 7.75 -9.24
N THR A 193 -24.28 9.03 -8.97
CA THR A 193 -25.17 10.14 -9.35
C THR A 193 -25.34 10.22 -10.87
N VAL A 194 -24.26 10.04 -11.63
CA VAL A 194 -24.30 9.98 -13.09
C VAL A 194 -25.19 8.82 -13.57
N CYS A 195 -25.00 7.61 -13.02
CA CYS A 195 -25.81 6.46 -13.38
C CYS A 195 -27.29 6.64 -13.01
N GLU A 196 -27.58 7.24 -11.87
CA GLU A 196 -28.96 7.56 -11.45
C GLU A 196 -29.61 8.59 -12.36
N ARG A 197 -28.87 9.61 -12.81
CA ARG A 197 -29.34 10.62 -13.75
C ARG A 197 -29.69 10.05 -15.13
N LEU A 198 -28.86 9.12 -15.64
CA LEU A 198 -29.05 8.52 -16.96
C LEU A 198 -30.13 7.44 -16.98
N ALA A 199 -30.44 6.79 -15.86
CA ALA A 199 -31.38 5.68 -15.80
C ALA A 199 -32.77 5.98 -16.43
N PRO A 200 -33.50 7.05 -16.06
CA PRO A 200 -34.83 7.33 -16.66
C PRO A 200 -34.76 7.66 -18.16
N LYS A 201 -33.64 8.23 -18.63
CA LYS A 201 -33.44 8.50 -20.06
C LYS A 201 -33.25 7.22 -20.85
N LEU A 202 -32.46 6.28 -20.32
CA LEU A 202 -32.26 4.95 -20.91
C LEU A 202 -33.58 4.15 -20.96
N GLU A 203 -34.42 4.24 -19.93
CA GLU A 203 -35.75 3.62 -19.93
C GLU A 203 -36.63 4.22 -21.02
N ALA A 204 -36.69 5.57 -21.13
CA ALA A 204 -37.48 6.25 -22.13
C ALA A 204 -37.00 5.94 -23.56
N LEU A 205 -35.70 5.86 -23.78
CA LEU A 205 -35.06 5.60 -25.06
C LEU A 205 -35.29 4.17 -25.57
N THR A 206 -35.25 3.20 -24.66
CA THR A 206 -35.18 1.76 -25.00
C THR A 206 -36.49 1.01 -24.75
N GLY A 207 -37.41 1.59 -23.99
CA GLY A 207 -38.60 0.90 -23.48
C GLY A 207 -38.30 -0.18 -22.43
N GLY A 208 -37.02 -0.33 -22.05
CA GLY A 208 -36.60 -1.22 -20.99
C GLY A 208 -36.85 -0.65 -19.59
N ARG A 209 -36.43 -1.41 -18.56
CA ARG A 209 -36.56 -1.04 -17.15
C ARG A 209 -35.19 -1.15 -16.47
N VAL A 210 -34.72 -0.07 -15.85
CA VAL A 210 -33.48 -0.06 -15.08
C VAL A 210 -33.70 -0.68 -13.70
N ARG A 211 -32.77 -1.54 -13.27
CA ARG A 211 -32.78 -2.12 -11.91
C ARG A 211 -31.61 -1.58 -11.08
N LEU A 212 -30.36 -1.87 -11.48
CA LEU A 212 -29.16 -1.40 -10.78
C LEU A 212 -28.52 -0.24 -11.55
N ARG A 213 -27.97 0.70 -10.78
CA ARG A 213 -27.20 1.85 -11.22
C ARG A 213 -26.17 2.15 -10.15
N ILE A 214 -24.95 1.63 -10.35
CA ILE A 214 -23.89 1.63 -9.33
C ILE A 214 -22.53 1.56 -10.01
N LEU A 215 -21.49 2.10 -9.36
CA LEU A 215 -20.12 1.94 -9.84
C LEU A 215 -19.67 0.48 -9.80
N SER A 216 -18.64 0.17 -10.59
CA SER A 216 -17.86 -1.05 -10.47
C SER A 216 -16.54 -0.79 -9.73
N ASN A 217 -16.20 -1.65 -8.76
CA ASN A 217 -14.89 -1.62 -8.11
C ASN A 217 -13.80 -2.28 -8.97
N LEU A 218 -14.16 -3.04 -10.01
CA LEU A 218 -13.20 -3.43 -11.05
C LEU A 218 -12.89 -2.23 -11.95
N ALA A 219 -12.03 -1.35 -11.44
CA ALA A 219 -11.64 -0.11 -12.12
C ALA A 219 -10.49 -0.38 -13.12
N ASP A 220 -10.68 -1.31 -14.06
CA ASP A 220 -9.66 -1.77 -15.02
C ASP A 220 -9.29 -0.71 -16.08
N ARG A 221 -9.96 0.44 -16.06
CA ARG A 221 -9.61 1.64 -16.84
C ARG A 221 -8.78 2.65 -16.04
N ARG A 222 -8.50 2.37 -14.75
CA ARG A 222 -7.73 3.21 -13.83
C ARG A 222 -6.59 2.41 -13.21
N LEU A 223 -5.62 2.07 -14.06
CA LEU A 223 -4.49 1.23 -13.69
C LEU A 223 -3.31 2.05 -13.20
N ALA A 224 -2.54 1.48 -12.29
CA ALA A 224 -1.19 1.91 -12.00
C ALA A 224 -0.21 0.75 -12.19
N ARG A 225 0.99 1.06 -12.67
CA ARG A 225 2.06 0.11 -12.90
C ARG A 225 3.34 0.60 -12.25
N ALA A 226 4.07 -0.31 -11.60
CA ALA A 226 5.43 -0.08 -11.13
C ALA A 226 6.38 -1.13 -11.67
N SER A 227 7.63 -0.75 -11.87
CA SER A 227 8.72 -1.64 -12.23
C SER A 227 9.98 -1.30 -11.43
N VAL A 228 10.85 -2.32 -11.26
CA VAL A 228 12.13 -2.19 -10.57
C VAL A 228 13.15 -3.13 -11.20
N ALA A 229 14.41 -2.71 -11.23
CA ALA A 229 15.53 -3.55 -11.61
C ALA A 229 16.57 -3.50 -10.49
N ILE A 230 16.88 -4.65 -9.85
CA ILE A 230 17.79 -4.73 -8.72
C ILE A 230 19.00 -5.55 -9.11
N PRO A 231 20.25 -5.02 -9.00
CA PRO A 231 21.44 -5.83 -9.21
C PRO A 231 21.43 -7.02 -8.27
N GLU A 232 21.68 -8.24 -8.75
CA GLU A 232 21.64 -9.45 -7.91
C GLU A 232 22.58 -9.33 -6.71
N GLN A 233 23.76 -8.72 -6.88
CA GLN A 233 24.72 -8.51 -5.77
C GLN A 233 24.11 -7.71 -4.60
N ALA A 234 23.16 -6.80 -4.86
CA ALA A 234 22.50 -6.01 -3.82
C ALA A 234 21.49 -6.82 -2.99
N LEU A 235 21.12 -8.02 -3.45
CA LEU A 235 20.21 -8.94 -2.75
C LEU A 235 20.93 -9.84 -1.76
N ALA A 236 22.27 -9.95 -1.85
CA ALA A 236 23.07 -10.81 -0.97
C ALA A 236 22.95 -10.38 0.50
N PHE A 237 22.88 -11.34 1.39
CA PHE A 237 22.89 -11.12 2.85
C PHE A 237 23.18 -12.41 3.58
N ASP A 238 23.82 -12.30 4.75
CA ASP A 238 24.23 -13.43 5.59
C ASP A 238 25.00 -14.47 4.74
N THR A 239 24.55 -15.70 4.67
CA THR A 239 25.17 -16.80 3.90
C THR A 239 24.63 -16.92 2.48
N PHE A 240 23.59 -16.14 2.11
CA PHE A 240 22.95 -16.21 0.81
C PHE A 240 23.63 -15.29 -0.21
N SER A 241 24.05 -15.86 -1.34
CA SER A 241 24.52 -15.06 -2.48
C SER A 241 23.36 -14.31 -3.15
N GLY A 242 23.65 -13.18 -3.78
CA GLY A 242 22.61 -12.39 -4.47
C GLY A 242 21.95 -13.16 -5.63
N GLU A 243 22.69 -14.04 -6.30
CA GLU A 243 22.18 -14.92 -7.34
C GLU A 243 21.18 -15.95 -6.79
N GLU A 244 21.50 -16.59 -5.66
CA GLU A 244 20.60 -17.55 -5.00
C GLU A 244 19.29 -16.87 -4.56
N VAL A 245 19.38 -15.68 -3.98
CA VAL A 245 18.21 -14.91 -3.56
C VAL A 245 17.34 -14.53 -4.78
N ALA A 246 17.96 -14.03 -5.85
CA ALA A 246 17.24 -13.63 -7.06
C ALA A 246 16.53 -14.82 -7.71
N ARG A 247 17.21 -15.99 -7.78
CA ARG A 247 16.64 -17.24 -8.29
C ARG A 247 15.47 -17.70 -7.43
N GLY A 248 15.62 -17.71 -6.12
CA GLY A 248 14.55 -18.10 -5.18
C GLY A 248 13.32 -17.21 -5.28
N ILE A 249 13.49 -15.89 -5.49
CA ILE A 249 12.39 -14.94 -5.72
C ILE A 249 11.67 -15.27 -7.03
N GLU A 250 12.40 -15.53 -8.12
CA GLU A 250 11.81 -15.90 -9.42
C GLU A 250 11.03 -17.23 -9.33
N GLU A 251 11.59 -18.23 -8.67
CA GLU A 251 10.94 -19.55 -8.44
C GLU A 251 9.67 -19.40 -7.59
N ALA A 252 9.72 -18.61 -6.50
CA ALA A 252 8.58 -18.35 -5.63
C ALA A 252 7.47 -17.57 -6.35
N TRP A 253 7.83 -16.63 -7.24
CA TRP A 253 6.88 -15.97 -8.12
C TRP A 253 6.27 -16.95 -9.15
N ALA A 254 7.07 -17.79 -9.79
CA ALA A 254 6.60 -18.74 -10.79
C ALA A 254 5.53 -19.70 -10.21
N PHE A 255 5.70 -20.09 -8.94
CA PHE A 255 4.69 -20.85 -8.21
C PHE A 255 3.38 -20.07 -8.06
N ALA A 256 3.44 -18.79 -7.66
CA ALA A 256 2.25 -17.94 -7.53
C ALA A 256 1.57 -17.64 -8.88
N ALA A 257 2.33 -17.59 -9.96
CA ALA A 257 1.79 -17.40 -11.30
C ALA A 257 1.00 -18.61 -11.82
N ALA A 258 1.29 -19.81 -11.32
CA ALA A 258 0.73 -21.07 -11.79
C ALA A 258 -0.39 -21.64 -10.88
N ASP A 259 -0.37 -21.32 -9.59
CA ASP A 259 -1.26 -21.90 -8.58
C ASP A 259 -2.13 -20.85 -7.89
N PRO A 260 -3.49 -20.92 -8.02
CA PRO A 260 -4.40 -19.97 -7.37
C PRO A 260 -4.28 -19.93 -5.84
N TYR A 261 -3.98 -21.04 -5.17
CA TYR A 261 -3.78 -21.09 -3.72
C TYR A 261 -2.56 -20.26 -3.30
N ARG A 262 -1.47 -20.41 -4.03
CA ARG A 262 -0.26 -19.62 -3.78
C ARG A 262 -0.48 -18.15 -4.19
N ALA A 263 -1.15 -17.91 -5.30
CA ALA A 263 -1.49 -16.57 -5.78
C ALA A 263 -2.30 -15.76 -4.75
N ALA A 264 -3.26 -16.38 -4.07
CA ALA A 264 -4.06 -15.71 -3.04
C ALA A 264 -3.19 -15.14 -1.91
N THR A 265 -2.24 -15.93 -1.38
CA THR A 265 -1.32 -15.47 -0.34
C THR A 265 -0.28 -14.48 -0.88
N HIS A 266 0.15 -14.66 -2.12
CA HIS A 266 1.09 -13.76 -2.80
C HIS A 266 0.48 -12.37 -3.00
N ASN A 267 -0.74 -12.30 -3.50
CA ASN A 267 -1.44 -11.04 -3.74
C ASN A 267 -1.84 -10.36 -2.42
N LYS A 268 -2.28 -11.13 -1.38
CA LYS A 268 -2.47 -10.58 -0.02
C LYS A 268 -1.18 -9.90 0.49
N GLY A 269 -0.02 -10.49 0.21
CA GLY A 269 1.26 -9.89 0.57
C GLY A 269 1.52 -8.56 -0.15
N ILE A 270 1.09 -8.39 -1.40
CA ILE A 270 1.12 -7.11 -2.11
C ILE A 270 0.20 -6.10 -1.43
N MET A 271 -1.04 -6.54 -1.14
CA MET A 271 -2.08 -5.68 -0.57
C MET A 271 -1.75 -5.20 0.84
N ASN A 272 -1.02 -5.95 1.65
CA ASN A 272 -0.52 -5.50 2.95
C ASN A 272 0.13 -4.10 2.89
N GLY A 273 0.91 -3.83 1.85
CA GLY A 273 1.53 -2.53 1.65
C GLY A 273 0.56 -1.47 1.12
N ILE A 274 -0.24 -1.83 0.13
CA ILE A 274 -1.20 -0.92 -0.52
C ILE A 274 -2.30 -0.50 0.46
N ASP A 275 -2.87 -1.46 1.21
CA ASP A 275 -3.93 -1.21 2.17
C ASP A 275 -3.44 -0.35 3.34
N ALA A 276 -2.23 -0.61 3.84
CA ALA A 276 -1.65 0.21 4.89
C ALA A 276 -1.53 1.69 4.47
N LEU A 277 -1.19 1.96 3.20
CA LEU A 277 -1.18 3.32 2.66
C LEU A 277 -2.60 3.85 2.41
N ALA A 278 -3.51 3.03 1.88
CA ALA A 278 -4.90 3.41 1.62
C ALA A 278 -5.61 3.82 2.92
N VAL A 279 -5.44 3.03 4.00
CA VAL A 279 -5.96 3.35 5.33
C VAL A 279 -5.34 4.63 5.87
N ALA A 280 -4.01 4.77 5.78
CA ALA A 280 -3.29 5.96 6.25
C ALA A 280 -3.78 7.25 5.58
N THR A 281 -4.20 7.19 4.32
CA THR A 281 -4.67 8.33 3.53
C THR A 281 -6.20 8.46 3.49
N GLY A 282 -6.92 7.65 4.29
CA GLY A 282 -8.39 7.70 4.38
C GLY A 282 -9.12 7.24 3.12
N ASN A 283 -8.49 6.40 2.31
CA ASN A 283 -9.07 5.81 1.11
C ASN A 283 -9.86 4.53 1.41
N ASP A 284 -10.73 4.14 0.50
CA ASP A 284 -11.51 2.89 0.60
C ASP A 284 -10.66 1.69 0.19
N TRP A 285 -9.93 1.11 1.16
CA TRP A 285 -9.09 -0.06 0.96
C TRP A 285 -9.89 -1.28 0.48
N ARG A 286 -11.19 -1.43 0.86
CA ARG A 286 -12.03 -2.56 0.45
C ARG A 286 -12.36 -2.49 -1.04
N ALA A 287 -12.58 -1.28 -1.58
CA ALA A 287 -12.77 -1.08 -3.00
C ALA A 287 -11.49 -1.40 -3.80
N VAL A 288 -10.32 -1.03 -3.26
CA VAL A 288 -9.01 -1.34 -3.84
C VAL A 288 -8.76 -2.85 -3.84
N GLU A 289 -8.98 -3.54 -2.72
CA GLU A 289 -8.89 -5.00 -2.59
C GLU A 289 -9.79 -5.71 -3.62
N ALA A 290 -11.08 -5.34 -3.66
CA ALA A 290 -12.04 -5.93 -4.59
C ALA A 290 -11.57 -5.77 -6.06
N GLY A 291 -11.10 -4.59 -6.42
CA GLY A 291 -10.57 -4.31 -7.76
C GLY A 291 -9.33 -5.13 -8.09
N ALA A 292 -8.37 -5.19 -7.17
CA ALA A 292 -7.13 -5.93 -7.32
C ALA A 292 -7.36 -7.44 -7.51
N HIS A 293 -8.19 -8.06 -6.67
CA HIS A 293 -8.49 -9.49 -6.76
C HIS A 293 -9.32 -9.83 -7.99
N ALA A 294 -10.30 -9.00 -8.37
CA ALA A 294 -11.03 -9.18 -9.62
C ALA A 294 -10.10 -9.06 -10.84
N TYR A 295 -9.15 -8.13 -10.80
CA TYR A 295 -8.16 -7.96 -11.88
C TYR A 295 -7.18 -9.12 -11.96
N ALA A 296 -6.79 -9.74 -10.84
CA ALA A 296 -5.98 -10.94 -10.81
C ALA A 296 -6.65 -12.14 -11.50
N ALA A 297 -7.99 -12.13 -11.59
CA ALA A 297 -8.80 -13.18 -12.23
C ALA A 297 -9.30 -12.82 -13.64
N ARG A 298 -8.89 -11.67 -14.21
CA ARG A 298 -9.42 -11.13 -15.48
C ARG A 298 -9.34 -12.05 -16.69
N ASN A 299 -8.39 -13.00 -16.68
CA ASN A 299 -8.19 -13.98 -17.74
C ASN A 299 -8.86 -15.34 -17.45
N GLY A 300 -9.81 -15.38 -16.52
CA GLY A 300 -10.55 -16.60 -16.15
C GLY A 300 -9.90 -17.47 -15.09
N THR A 301 -8.63 -17.20 -14.72
CA THR A 301 -7.93 -17.90 -13.63
C THR A 301 -7.27 -16.89 -12.73
N TYR A 302 -7.42 -17.07 -11.42
CA TYR A 302 -6.77 -16.21 -10.44
C TYR A 302 -5.26 -16.46 -10.40
N THR A 303 -4.46 -15.42 -10.58
CA THR A 303 -3.00 -15.50 -10.71
C THR A 303 -2.29 -14.36 -9.98
N SER A 304 -0.96 -14.37 -9.97
CA SER A 304 -0.13 -13.30 -9.44
C SER A 304 -0.37 -11.96 -10.16
N LEU A 305 -0.51 -10.87 -9.39
CA LEU A 305 -0.55 -9.50 -9.90
C LEU A 305 0.85 -8.98 -10.29
N SER A 306 1.90 -9.55 -9.71
CA SER A 306 3.29 -9.18 -9.98
C SER A 306 4.00 -10.16 -10.90
N THR A 307 5.12 -9.72 -11.45
CA THR A 307 6.05 -10.56 -12.23
C THR A 307 7.47 -10.34 -11.71
N TRP A 308 8.24 -11.42 -11.53
CA TRP A 308 9.66 -11.38 -11.17
C TRP A 308 10.48 -12.24 -12.12
N ARG A 309 11.52 -11.66 -12.72
CA ARG A 309 12.39 -12.35 -13.67
C ARG A 309 13.84 -11.93 -13.50
N ARG A 310 14.75 -12.89 -13.59
CA ARG A 310 16.18 -12.60 -13.74
C ARG A 310 16.49 -12.29 -15.20
N ASP A 311 17.37 -11.35 -15.41
CA ASP A 311 17.89 -11.08 -16.76
C ASP A 311 19.36 -11.50 -16.92
N HIS A 312 19.81 -11.56 -18.19
CA HIS A 312 21.19 -11.96 -18.50
C HIS A 312 22.25 -10.93 -18.07
N ALA A 313 21.85 -9.73 -17.69
CA ALA A 313 22.73 -8.69 -17.21
C ALA A 313 22.95 -8.72 -15.69
N GLY A 314 22.41 -9.74 -15.00
CA GLY A 314 22.56 -9.93 -13.55
C GLY A 314 21.64 -9.04 -12.71
N PHE A 315 20.45 -8.74 -13.23
CA PHE A 315 19.39 -8.02 -12.50
C PHE A 315 18.18 -8.90 -12.26
N LEU A 316 17.60 -8.76 -11.07
CA LEU A 316 16.24 -9.17 -10.79
C LEU A 316 15.28 -8.05 -11.19
N ARG A 317 14.39 -8.31 -12.14
CA ARG A 317 13.36 -7.37 -12.60
C ARG A 317 12.01 -7.72 -12.03
N GLY A 318 11.36 -6.74 -11.42
CA GLY A 318 10.00 -6.85 -10.89
C GLY A 318 9.05 -5.89 -11.57
N SER A 319 7.79 -6.30 -11.75
CA SER A 319 6.70 -5.43 -12.16
C SER A 319 5.40 -5.79 -11.46
N LEU A 320 4.54 -4.80 -11.30
CA LEU A 320 3.21 -4.93 -10.72
C LEU A 320 2.26 -4.00 -11.46
N GLU A 321 1.08 -4.50 -11.82
CA GLU A 321 -0.01 -3.71 -12.40
C GLU A 321 -1.33 -4.11 -11.76
N LEU A 322 -2.11 -3.12 -11.33
CA LEU A 322 -3.45 -3.33 -10.78
C LEU A 322 -4.29 -2.05 -10.85
N PRO A 323 -5.63 -2.16 -10.75
CA PRO A 323 -6.52 -1.02 -10.58
C PRO A 323 -6.30 -0.36 -9.22
N LEU A 324 -6.18 0.97 -9.20
CA LEU A 324 -6.03 1.75 -7.98
C LEU A 324 -6.99 2.95 -7.97
N ALA A 325 -8.20 2.72 -7.50
CA ALA A 325 -9.22 3.75 -7.33
C ALA A 325 -8.99 4.55 -6.04
N LEU A 326 -7.88 5.28 -5.98
CA LEU A 326 -7.49 6.14 -4.86
C LEU A 326 -7.82 7.60 -5.17
N GLY A 327 -8.05 8.40 -4.13
CA GLY A 327 -8.27 9.83 -4.24
C GLY A 327 -7.50 10.63 -3.21
N THR A 328 -7.19 11.89 -3.53
CA THR A 328 -6.60 12.87 -2.60
C THR A 328 -7.62 13.89 -2.11
N VAL A 329 -8.84 13.86 -2.64
CA VAL A 329 -9.93 14.79 -2.32
C VAL A 329 -11.22 14.03 -2.00
N GLY A 330 -12.04 14.59 -1.13
CA GLY A 330 -13.35 14.04 -0.76
C GLY A 330 -13.31 12.93 0.30
N GLY A 331 -14.48 12.40 0.66
CA GLY A 331 -14.65 11.27 1.58
C GLY A 331 -13.94 11.43 2.93
N ALA A 332 -13.53 10.31 3.51
CA ALA A 332 -12.82 10.25 4.78
C ALA A 332 -11.43 10.94 4.72
N THR A 333 -10.79 10.99 3.56
CA THR A 333 -9.52 11.70 3.33
C THR A 333 -9.60 13.18 3.78
N ARG A 334 -10.74 13.83 3.55
CA ARG A 334 -10.94 15.24 3.92
C ARG A 334 -11.36 15.43 5.37
N VAL A 335 -12.01 14.43 5.95
CA VAL A 335 -12.60 14.53 7.30
C VAL A 335 -11.63 14.07 8.39
N HIS A 336 -10.81 13.05 8.10
CA HIS A 336 -9.90 12.47 9.09
C HIS A 336 -8.57 13.25 9.18
N PRO A 337 -8.26 13.92 10.29
CA PRO A 337 -7.08 14.79 10.39
C PRO A 337 -5.76 14.06 10.13
N ILE A 338 -5.62 12.82 10.62
CA ILE A 338 -4.39 12.03 10.39
C ILE A 338 -4.22 11.65 8.91
N ALA A 339 -5.32 11.45 8.15
CA ALA A 339 -5.22 11.18 6.71
C ALA A 339 -4.67 12.41 5.94
N GLN A 340 -5.05 13.62 6.35
CA GLN A 340 -4.48 14.85 5.78
C GLN A 340 -2.99 14.98 6.10
N ILE A 341 -2.60 14.68 7.35
CA ILE A 341 -1.18 14.66 7.74
C ILE A 341 -0.42 13.59 6.95
N ALA A 342 -1.01 12.42 6.72
CA ALA A 342 -0.41 11.37 5.91
C ALA A 342 -0.16 11.82 4.47
N LEU A 343 -1.13 12.44 3.80
CA LEU A 343 -0.94 13.01 2.45
C LEU A 343 0.14 14.09 2.42
N LYS A 344 0.22 14.92 3.46
CA LYS A 344 1.27 15.94 3.60
C LYS A 344 2.65 15.31 3.77
N ILE A 345 2.79 14.25 4.58
CA ILE A 345 4.05 13.50 4.74
C ILE A 345 4.45 12.83 3.43
N LEU A 346 3.48 12.25 2.73
CA LEU A 346 3.67 11.57 1.45
C LEU A 346 4.10 12.52 0.34
N GLY A 347 3.65 13.78 0.39
CA GLY A 347 3.85 14.78 -0.65
C GLY A 347 3.05 14.49 -1.92
N ALA A 348 1.97 13.70 -1.83
CA ALA A 348 1.09 13.41 -2.96
C ALA A 348 -0.03 14.47 -3.04
N HIS A 349 -0.09 15.17 -4.15
CA HIS A 349 -1.07 16.23 -4.41
C HIS A 349 -2.20 15.79 -5.34
N THR A 350 -1.96 14.75 -6.14
CA THR A 350 -2.92 14.21 -7.10
C THR A 350 -3.18 12.73 -6.86
N ALA A 351 -4.33 12.25 -7.31
CA ALA A 351 -4.66 10.83 -7.27
C ALA A 351 -3.68 9.97 -8.09
N ALA A 352 -3.16 10.52 -9.18
CA ALA A 352 -2.15 9.91 -10.03
C ALA A 352 -0.82 9.68 -9.25
N GLU A 353 -0.35 10.70 -8.53
CA GLU A 353 0.85 10.56 -7.67
C GLU A 353 0.64 9.52 -6.58
N LEU A 354 -0.53 9.55 -5.91
CA LEU A 354 -0.87 8.58 -4.89
C LEU A 354 -0.91 7.15 -5.44
N ALA A 355 -1.47 6.93 -6.63
CA ALA A 355 -1.54 5.63 -7.27
C ALA A 355 -0.14 5.10 -7.65
N ARG A 356 0.75 5.96 -8.20
CA ARG A 356 2.15 5.60 -8.49
C ARG A 356 2.92 5.21 -7.24
N ILE A 357 2.70 5.91 -6.13
CA ILE A 357 3.32 5.56 -4.85
C ILE A 357 2.75 4.23 -4.35
N ALA A 358 1.43 4.07 -4.35
CA ALA A 358 0.76 2.85 -3.85
C ALA A 358 1.21 1.58 -4.59
N VAL A 359 1.28 1.62 -5.93
CA VAL A 359 1.75 0.46 -6.70
C VAL A 359 3.23 0.15 -6.43
N SER A 360 4.07 1.17 -6.23
CA SER A 360 5.47 0.99 -5.85
C SER A 360 5.62 0.37 -4.46
N VAL A 361 4.76 0.76 -3.51
CA VAL A 361 4.69 0.17 -2.17
C VAL A 361 4.27 -1.30 -2.24
N GLY A 362 3.26 -1.62 -3.06
CA GLY A 362 2.83 -3.00 -3.28
C GLY A 362 3.94 -3.88 -3.85
N LEU A 363 4.69 -3.38 -4.84
CA LEU A 363 5.82 -4.10 -5.43
C LEU A 363 6.97 -4.28 -4.42
N ALA A 364 7.27 -3.27 -3.60
CA ALA A 364 8.25 -3.36 -2.52
C ALA A 364 7.83 -4.38 -1.47
N GLN A 365 6.57 -4.37 -1.05
CA GLN A 365 6.04 -5.31 -0.07
C GLN A 365 6.10 -6.76 -0.58
N ASN A 366 5.79 -6.97 -1.85
CA ASN A 366 5.91 -8.27 -2.49
C ASN A 366 7.35 -8.79 -2.52
N LEU A 367 8.31 -7.92 -2.88
CA LEU A 367 9.75 -8.25 -2.86
C LEU A 367 10.21 -8.70 -1.46
N ALA A 368 9.82 -7.94 -0.41
CA ALA A 368 10.19 -8.26 0.97
C ALA A 368 9.68 -9.65 1.38
N ALA A 369 8.41 -9.95 1.05
CA ALA A 369 7.80 -11.23 1.36
C ALA A 369 8.46 -12.38 0.59
N LEU A 370 8.68 -12.23 -0.72
CA LEU A 370 9.32 -13.26 -1.55
C LEU A 370 10.76 -13.52 -1.10
N ARG A 371 11.52 -12.46 -0.80
CA ARG A 371 12.89 -12.60 -0.28
C ARG A 371 12.91 -13.42 1.01
N ALA A 372 12.06 -13.10 1.98
CA ALA A 372 11.99 -13.84 3.23
C ALA A 372 11.57 -15.31 3.02
N LEU A 373 10.57 -15.56 2.17
CA LEU A 373 10.10 -16.91 1.86
C LEU A 373 11.13 -17.77 1.14
N ALA A 374 11.90 -17.17 0.23
CA ALA A 374 12.90 -17.86 -0.58
C ALA A 374 14.21 -18.13 0.16
N THR A 375 14.40 -17.59 1.39
CA THR A 375 15.64 -17.68 2.15
C THR A 375 15.42 -18.20 3.57
N GLU A 376 15.31 -17.34 4.57
CA GLU A 376 15.19 -17.69 5.99
C GLU A 376 13.85 -18.31 6.38
N GLY A 377 12.83 -18.13 5.56
CA GLY A 377 11.44 -18.39 5.89
C GLY A 377 10.80 -17.25 6.71
N ILE A 378 9.50 -17.08 6.52
CA ILE A 378 8.75 -15.97 7.12
C ILE A 378 8.81 -15.98 8.65
N GLN A 379 8.78 -17.16 9.29
CA GLN A 379 8.74 -17.23 10.75
C GLN A 379 9.98 -16.68 11.43
N ARG A 380 11.18 -16.92 10.86
CA ARG A 380 12.44 -16.51 11.49
C ARG A 380 12.58 -14.97 11.52
N GLY A 381 12.19 -14.28 10.46
CA GLY A 381 12.20 -12.81 10.40
C GLY A 381 11.11 -12.16 11.27
N HIS A 382 9.96 -12.82 11.45
CA HIS A 382 8.85 -12.33 12.27
C HIS A 382 9.00 -12.61 13.76
N MET A 383 9.84 -13.59 14.17
CA MET A 383 9.93 -14.06 15.54
C MET A 383 10.23 -12.95 16.54
N THR A 384 11.12 -12.02 16.24
CA THR A 384 11.48 -10.93 17.16
C THR A 384 10.32 -9.95 17.41
N LEU A 385 9.58 -9.60 16.36
CA LEU A 385 8.43 -8.68 16.47
C LEU A 385 7.22 -9.39 17.08
N HIS A 386 7.01 -10.66 16.72
CA HIS A 386 5.96 -11.49 17.30
C HIS A 386 6.18 -11.75 18.79
N ALA A 387 7.44 -11.92 19.23
CA ALA A 387 7.75 -12.09 20.64
C ALA A 387 7.31 -10.89 21.50
N ARG A 388 7.43 -9.66 21.00
CA ARG A 388 6.92 -8.47 21.69
C ARG A 388 5.39 -8.48 21.81
N GLN A 389 4.68 -8.87 20.76
CA GLN A 389 3.22 -9.01 20.81
C GLN A 389 2.79 -10.08 21.81
N VAL A 390 3.48 -11.22 21.84
CA VAL A 390 3.21 -12.29 22.80
C VAL A 390 3.50 -11.82 24.25
N ALA A 391 4.58 -11.05 24.47
CA ALA A 391 4.87 -10.46 25.76
C ALA A 391 3.77 -9.48 26.21
N MET A 392 3.30 -8.59 25.33
CA MET A 392 2.18 -7.68 25.63
C MET A 392 0.88 -8.45 25.89
N ALA A 393 0.58 -9.48 25.11
CA ALA A 393 -0.60 -10.33 25.31
C ALA A 393 -0.56 -11.09 26.65
N ALA A 394 0.64 -11.38 27.18
CA ALA A 394 0.85 -11.93 28.51
C ALA A 394 0.78 -10.87 29.63
N GLY A 395 0.59 -9.60 29.30
CA GLY A 395 0.45 -8.50 30.27
C GLY A 395 1.76 -7.80 30.63
N ALA A 396 2.83 -7.93 29.81
CA ALA A 396 4.05 -7.15 29.97
C ALA A 396 3.82 -5.69 29.56
N LEU A 397 4.40 -4.74 30.31
CA LEU A 397 4.27 -3.31 30.10
C LEU A 397 5.64 -2.63 30.06
N GLY A 398 5.76 -1.56 29.27
CA GLY A 398 6.98 -0.74 29.21
C GLY A 398 8.22 -1.59 28.86
N GLU A 399 9.27 -1.50 29.67
CA GLU A 399 10.53 -2.21 29.49
C GLU A 399 10.42 -3.74 29.63
N GLU A 400 9.39 -4.23 30.36
CA GLU A 400 9.14 -5.67 30.47
C GLU A 400 8.90 -6.31 29.10
N VAL A 401 8.28 -5.60 28.16
CA VAL A 401 7.96 -6.13 26.83
C VAL A 401 9.23 -6.59 26.11
N ASP A 402 10.25 -5.76 26.07
CA ASP A 402 11.51 -6.09 25.41
C ASP A 402 12.31 -7.16 26.17
N ALA A 403 12.34 -7.09 27.50
CA ALA A 403 13.03 -8.08 28.34
C ALA A 403 12.43 -9.48 28.16
N ILE A 404 11.11 -9.62 28.24
CA ILE A 404 10.40 -10.90 28.08
C ILE A 404 10.52 -11.40 26.64
N ALA A 405 10.37 -10.52 25.63
CA ALA A 405 10.54 -10.88 24.22
C ALA A 405 11.95 -11.44 23.95
N GLN A 406 12.99 -10.79 24.44
CA GLN A 406 14.37 -11.25 24.30
C GLN A 406 14.62 -12.59 25.00
N ALA A 407 14.04 -12.80 26.19
CA ALA A 407 14.14 -14.08 26.89
C ALA A 407 13.48 -15.21 26.07
N MET A 408 12.28 -15.02 25.57
CA MET A 408 11.58 -15.99 24.72
C MET A 408 12.36 -16.33 23.44
N ILE A 409 12.98 -15.31 22.80
CA ILE A 409 13.81 -15.51 21.60
C ILE A 409 15.04 -16.35 21.91
N ARG A 410 15.77 -16.04 23.00
CA ARG A 410 16.95 -16.83 23.41
C ARG A 410 16.61 -18.29 23.71
N GLU A 411 15.42 -18.55 24.22
CA GLU A 411 14.96 -19.91 24.57
C GLU A 411 14.31 -20.63 23.35
N GLY A 412 14.05 -19.92 22.26
CA GLY A 412 13.32 -20.46 21.10
C GLY A 412 11.85 -20.82 21.41
N ALA A 413 11.26 -20.23 22.46
CA ALA A 413 9.95 -20.57 23.00
C ALA A 413 8.99 -19.34 23.02
N ILE A 414 8.60 -18.86 21.85
CA ILE A 414 7.70 -17.70 21.72
C ILE A 414 6.24 -18.17 21.84
N ARG A 415 5.74 -18.20 23.09
CA ARG A 415 4.41 -18.65 23.45
C ARG A 415 3.89 -17.88 24.66
N ILE A 416 2.57 -17.71 24.74
CA ILE A 416 1.92 -16.93 25.81
C ILE A 416 2.18 -17.50 27.21
N ASP A 417 2.12 -18.83 27.36
CA ASP A 417 2.39 -19.51 28.61
C ASP A 417 3.82 -19.29 29.10
N ARG A 418 4.80 -19.27 28.17
CA ARG A 418 6.19 -18.98 28.51
C ARG A 418 6.41 -17.50 28.84
N ALA A 419 5.78 -16.60 28.09
CA ALA A 419 5.82 -15.16 28.39
C ALA A 419 5.27 -14.88 29.78
N GLN A 420 4.14 -15.49 30.16
CA GLN A 420 3.52 -15.36 31.47
C GLN A 420 4.47 -15.86 32.56
N ALA A 421 5.06 -17.06 32.40
CA ALA A 421 6.01 -17.61 33.39
C ALA A 421 7.24 -16.71 33.57
N LEU A 422 7.77 -16.14 32.48
CA LEU A 422 8.92 -15.21 32.56
C LEU A 422 8.53 -13.90 33.25
N LEU A 423 7.32 -13.37 32.93
CA LEU A 423 6.80 -12.17 33.55
C LEU A 423 6.57 -12.33 35.05
N ASP A 424 5.98 -13.43 35.46
CA ASP A 424 5.76 -13.76 36.86
C ASP A 424 7.10 -13.90 37.61
N ALA A 425 8.09 -14.56 37.01
CA ALA A 425 9.43 -14.67 37.58
C ALA A 425 10.15 -13.31 37.75
N THR A 426 10.02 -12.43 36.74
CA THR A 426 10.60 -11.08 36.77
C THR A 426 9.96 -10.23 37.85
N ARG A 427 8.63 -10.31 38.02
CA ARG A 427 7.89 -9.55 39.03
C ARG A 427 8.06 -10.07 40.46
N GLN A 428 8.31 -11.38 40.62
CA GLN A 428 8.64 -11.99 41.92
C GLN A 428 10.05 -11.70 42.40
N HIS A 429 10.99 -11.46 41.47
CA HIS A 429 12.37 -11.13 41.78
C HIS A 429 12.72 -9.79 41.05
N PRO A 430 12.21 -8.64 41.51
CA PRO A 430 12.64 -7.37 40.97
C PRO A 430 14.15 -7.23 41.29
N ALA A 431 14.98 -7.22 40.24
CA ALA A 431 16.42 -6.97 40.41
C ALA A 431 16.58 -5.64 41.17
N ALA A 432 17.29 -5.68 42.29
CA ALA A 432 17.59 -4.50 43.07
C ALA A 432 18.28 -3.46 42.18
N SER A 433 17.58 -2.37 41.93
CA SER A 433 18.12 -1.21 41.26
C SER A 433 19.02 -0.47 42.23
N ASP A 434 20.28 -0.89 42.31
CA ASP A 434 21.38 -0.11 42.89
C ASP A 434 22.69 -0.62 42.32
N VAL A 435 23.12 -0.12 41.19
CA VAL A 435 24.54 -0.02 40.84
C VAL A 435 24.73 1.30 40.10
N THR A 436 25.29 2.26 40.83
CA THR A 436 25.97 3.45 40.31
C THR A 436 26.85 3.10 39.11
N PRO A 437 26.91 3.86 38.05
CA PRO A 437 27.75 3.56 36.91
C PRO A 437 29.21 3.76 37.28
N GLN A 438 29.92 2.65 37.52
CA GLN A 438 31.38 2.64 37.41
C GLN A 438 31.72 2.55 35.92
N THR A 439 32.35 3.59 35.44
CA THR A 439 33.03 3.65 34.15
C THR A 439 34.13 2.57 34.12
N SER A 440 33.95 1.55 33.31
CA SER A 440 35.04 0.73 32.82
C SER A 440 34.76 0.41 31.35
N ASP A 441 35.63 0.95 30.50
CA ASP A 441 35.76 0.54 29.11
C ASP A 441 35.94 -0.97 29.05
N GLY A 442 35.07 -1.65 28.32
CA GLY A 442 35.14 -3.08 28.06
C GLY A 442 34.16 -3.47 26.99
N ASP A 443 34.70 -3.66 25.80
CA ASP A 443 34.04 -4.11 24.59
C ASP A 443 33.06 -5.26 24.81
N LEU A 444 31.79 -5.05 24.51
CA LEU A 444 30.83 -6.11 24.26
C LEU A 444 30.37 -6.00 22.81
N HIS A 445 30.92 -6.89 22.01
CA HIS A 445 30.53 -7.16 20.64
C HIS A 445 29.01 -7.39 20.53
N SER A 446 28.27 -6.38 20.09
CA SER A 446 26.99 -6.58 19.45
C SER A 446 27.28 -7.07 18.04
N ALA A 447 26.66 -8.18 17.64
CA ALA A 447 26.72 -8.66 16.26
C ALA A 447 26.14 -7.60 15.30
N ASP A 448 27.00 -6.74 14.81
CA ASP A 448 26.72 -5.80 13.74
C ASP A 448 26.63 -6.56 12.43
N LEU A 449 25.50 -6.43 11.76
CA LEU A 449 25.37 -6.74 10.34
C LEU A 449 26.45 -5.91 9.59
N PRO A 450 27.34 -6.52 8.82
CA PRO A 450 28.38 -5.77 8.13
C PRO A 450 27.75 -4.80 7.11
N SER A 451 28.03 -3.52 7.31
CA SER A 451 27.71 -2.48 6.33
C SER A 451 28.63 -2.64 5.13
N ALA A 452 28.05 -2.82 3.94
CA ALA A 452 28.76 -2.85 2.65
C ALA A 452 29.21 -1.44 2.18
N ASP A 453 29.85 -0.67 3.07
CA ASP A 453 30.26 0.71 2.74
C ASP A 453 31.76 0.98 3.05
N SER A 454 32.66 -0.03 2.95
CA SER A 454 34.10 0.23 3.16
C SER A 454 35.04 -0.29 2.07
N GLN A 455 34.61 -0.31 0.80
CA GLN A 455 35.56 -0.59 -0.32
C GLN A 455 35.32 0.27 -1.57
N ALA A 456 35.17 1.58 -1.44
CA ALA A 456 35.14 2.49 -2.58
C ALA A 456 35.85 3.83 -2.32
N GLU A 457 36.81 3.89 -1.41
CA GLU A 457 37.71 5.05 -1.30
C GLU A 457 39.13 4.53 -1.06
N HIS A 458 39.84 4.16 -2.10
CA HIS A 458 41.31 4.20 -2.27
C HIS A 458 41.70 3.58 -3.61
N ARG A 459 41.54 4.32 -4.69
CA ARG A 459 42.31 4.19 -5.93
C ARG A 459 42.06 5.40 -6.84
N GLU A 460 42.59 6.54 -6.42
CA GLU A 460 43.06 7.59 -7.31
C GLU A 460 44.27 8.22 -6.62
N GLU A 461 45.44 7.79 -7.00
CA GLU A 461 46.68 8.55 -7.11
C GLU A 461 47.84 7.58 -7.37
N SER A 462 48.17 7.44 -8.60
CA SER A 462 49.58 7.44 -9.08
C SER A 462 49.69 6.79 -10.45
N GLY A 463 50.27 7.52 -11.35
CA GLY A 463 50.77 6.96 -12.58
C GLY A 463 50.47 7.81 -13.80
N GLY A 464 51.11 8.96 -13.88
CA GLY A 464 51.23 9.72 -15.09
C GLY A 464 52.37 9.20 -15.96
N ILE A 465 52.21 9.45 -17.24
CA ILE A 465 53.23 9.79 -18.27
C ILE A 465 53.99 8.64 -18.93
N ARG A 466 53.82 8.62 -20.25
CA ARG A 466 54.69 8.29 -21.44
C ARG A 466 54.23 7.01 -22.16
N GLU A 467 53.96 7.09 -23.40
CA GLU A 467 54.15 7.60 -24.72
C GLU A 467 52.96 7.32 -25.59
#